data_dc688f062c128cc3ed7abc68e88e8a25
#
_entry.id   dc688f062c128cc3ed7abc68e88e8a25
#
_cell.length_a   1.000
_cell.length_b   1.000
_cell.length_c   1.000
_cell.angle_alpha   90.00
_cell.angle_beta   90.00
_cell.angle_gamma   90.00
#
_symmetry.space_group_name_H-M   'P 1'
#
loop_
_entity.id
_entity.type
_entity.pdbx_description
1 polymer ?
#
loop_
_entity_poly.entity_id
_entity_poly.type
_entity_poly.pdbx_seq_one_letter_code
_entity_poly.pdbx_strand_id
1 'polypeptide(L)'
;MYNSKEEAVRRVEQIVGKKIKFYKADVLDKDAMREIFKKHDFAAVINFAGYKAVGESVQKPIEYYENNISGMLALIDVMREFNVKNLVFSSSATVYGNPHTVPITEDFPLSTTNPYGSTKLFIEYILKDLAKADPEFNIAILRYFNPIGAHPSGLIGEDPNGIPNNLCPYITKVAVGKLKEVHVFGNDYPTKDGTGVRDYIHVVDLARGHVLAVNKLLTKSGLFIVNLGTGRGYSVLEMIKAFSKALGKEIPYVIDPRRPGDIPECYADPTKAYNLIGFKAEKTLDDMSRDALNWQMKNPDGYPD
;
A
#
# COMPACT_ATOMS: atom_id res chain seq x y z
N MET A 1 0.46 4.05 -17.11
CA MET A 1 1.59 3.32 -16.48
C MET A 1 2.65 4.35 -16.05
N TYR A 2 2.33 5.15 -15.03
CA TYR A 2 3.22 6.21 -14.55
C TYR A 2 4.48 5.64 -13.85
N ASN A 3 4.26 4.66 -12.97
CA ASN A 3 5.33 4.05 -12.16
C ASN A 3 5.20 2.51 -12.16
N SER A 4 5.03 1.93 -13.33
CA SER A 4 4.86 0.47 -13.49
C SER A 4 5.18 0.04 -14.91
N LYS A 5 5.49 -1.25 -15.09
CA LYS A 5 5.83 -1.86 -16.38
C LYS A 5 4.87 -3.01 -16.69
N GLU A 6 4.56 -3.22 -17.98
CA GLU A 6 3.67 -4.30 -18.45
C GLU A 6 4.26 -5.69 -18.15
N GLU A 7 5.58 -5.77 -18.00
CA GLU A 7 6.28 -6.99 -17.62
C GLU A 7 5.75 -7.55 -16.28
N ALA A 8 5.35 -6.67 -15.33
CA ALA A 8 4.75 -7.12 -14.07
C ALA A 8 3.49 -7.96 -14.32
N VAL A 9 2.63 -7.55 -15.26
CA VAL A 9 1.41 -8.29 -15.62
C VAL A 9 1.77 -9.64 -16.25
N ARG A 10 2.73 -9.67 -17.17
CA ARG A 10 3.19 -10.93 -17.80
C ARG A 10 3.74 -11.92 -16.79
N ARG A 11 4.49 -11.43 -15.78
CA ARG A 11 5.02 -12.29 -14.72
C ARG A 11 3.93 -12.79 -13.75
N VAL A 12 2.88 -11.99 -13.51
CA VAL A 12 1.70 -12.48 -12.78
C VAL A 12 1.02 -13.60 -13.58
N GLU A 13 0.82 -13.45 -14.90
CA GLU A 13 0.29 -14.52 -15.76
C GLU A 13 1.12 -15.80 -15.67
N GLN A 14 2.44 -15.67 -15.67
CA GLN A 14 3.36 -16.80 -15.51
C GLN A 14 3.18 -17.51 -14.16
N ILE A 15 3.02 -16.73 -13.06
CA ILE A 15 2.83 -17.29 -11.72
C ILE A 15 1.51 -18.04 -11.61
N VAL A 16 0.42 -17.46 -12.14
CA VAL A 16 -0.93 -18.03 -12.00
C VAL A 16 -1.30 -19.03 -13.09
N GLY A 17 -0.49 -19.13 -14.15
CA GLY A 17 -0.74 -20.02 -15.29
C GLY A 17 -1.96 -19.65 -16.13
N LYS A 18 -2.43 -18.39 -16.04
CA LYS A 18 -3.63 -17.89 -16.71
C LYS A 18 -3.41 -16.53 -17.33
N LYS A 19 -4.05 -16.26 -18.47
CA LYS A 19 -4.06 -14.93 -19.06
C LYS A 19 -4.94 -13.97 -18.28
N ILE A 20 -4.46 -12.74 -18.11
CA ILE A 20 -5.16 -11.63 -17.47
C ILE A 20 -5.58 -10.65 -18.57
N LYS A 21 -6.84 -10.18 -18.51
CA LYS A 21 -7.28 -9.12 -19.41
C LYS A 21 -6.68 -7.80 -18.92
N PHE A 22 -5.70 -7.31 -19.65
CA PHE A 22 -5.01 -6.06 -19.34
C PHE A 22 -5.45 -4.96 -20.29
N TYR A 23 -5.77 -3.79 -19.75
CA TYR A 23 -6.10 -2.58 -20.49
C TYR A 23 -5.20 -1.43 -20.00
N LYS A 24 -4.48 -0.81 -20.93
CA LYS A 24 -3.69 0.39 -20.62
C LYS A 24 -4.62 1.60 -20.76
N ALA A 25 -5.20 2.03 -19.64
CA ALA A 25 -6.13 3.15 -19.58
C ALA A 25 -5.79 4.03 -18.36
N ASP A 26 -6.18 5.29 -18.41
CA ASP A 26 -6.17 6.20 -17.27
C ASP A 26 -7.53 6.20 -16.59
N VAL A 27 -7.57 6.14 -15.27
CA VAL A 27 -8.84 6.17 -14.53
C VAL A 27 -9.57 7.51 -14.68
N LEU A 28 -8.87 8.59 -15.03
CA LEU A 28 -9.45 9.88 -15.35
C LEU A 28 -10.18 9.88 -16.71
N ASP A 29 -9.82 8.97 -17.62
CA ASP A 29 -10.48 8.82 -18.92
C ASP A 29 -11.74 7.97 -18.78
N LYS A 30 -12.87 8.65 -18.51
CA LYS A 30 -14.17 7.99 -18.34
C LYS A 30 -14.60 7.22 -19.58
N ASP A 31 -14.25 7.67 -20.79
CA ASP A 31 -14.67 6.99 -22.02
C ASP A 31 -13.90 5.69 -22.21
N ALA A 32 -12.59 5.70 -21.98
CA ALA A 32 -11.81 4.46 -21.94
C ALA A 32 -12.33 3.48 -20.87
N MET A 33 -12.66 3.98 -19.67
CA MET A 33 -13.25 3.16 -18.61
C MET A 33 -14.60 2.58 -19.00
N ARG A 34 -15.50 3.35 -19.63
CA ARG A 34 -16.80 2.88 -20.14
C ARG A 34 -16.62 1.74 -21.15
N GLU A 35 -15.66 1.87 -22.09
CA GLU A 35 -15.39 0.85 -23.07
C GLU A 35 -14.88 -0.47 -22.43
N ILE A 36 -14.18 -0.39 -21.30
CA ILE A 36 -13.78 -1.57 -20.53
C ILE A 36 -15.00 -2.18 -19.83
N PHE A 37 -15.83 -1.35 -19.17
CA PHE A 37 -17.00 -1.83 -18.44
C PHE A 37 -18.06 -2.45 -19.38
N LYS A 38 -18.21 -1.96 -20.62
CA LYS A 38 -19.08 -2.58 -21.65
C LYS A 38 -18.67 -4.00 -22.03
N LYS A 39 -17.37 -4.35 -21.90
CA LYS A 39 -16.84 -5.64 -22.32
C LYS A 39 -16.87 -6.71 -21.24
N HIS A 40 -17.13 -6.32 -19.99
CA HIS A 40 -17.03 -7.22 -18.84
C HIS A 40 -18.16 -6.97 -17.85
N ASP A 41 -18.62 -8.05 -17.24
CA ASP A 41 -19.55 -8.01 -16.11
C ASP A 41 -18.73 -8.09 -14.81
N PHE A 42 -18.48 -6.92 -14.20
CA PHE A 42 -17.65 -6.83 -13.00
C PHE A 42 -18.48 -7.06 -11.73
N ALA A 43 -18.11 -8.05 -10.93
CA ALA A 43 -18.69 -8.29 -9.62
C ALA A 43 -18.21 -7.28 -8.57
N ALA A 44 -16.98 -6.79 -8.69
CA ALA A 44 -16.37 -5.80 -7.79
C ALA A 44 -15.21 -5.09 -8.48
N VAL A 45 -14.85 -3.92 -7.93
CA VAL A 45 -13.66 -3.15 -8.31
C VAL A 45 -12.73 -3.04 -7.10
N ILE A 46 -11.43 -3.25 -7.32
CA ILE A 46 -10.38 -2.90 -6.34
C ILE A 46 -9.60 -1.73 -6.91
N ASN A 47 -9.65 -0.58 -6.25
CA ASN A 47 -8.93 0.61 -6.71
C ASN A 47 -7.59 0.78 -5.97
N PHE A 48 -6.49 0.53 -6.70
CA PHE A 48 -5.13 0.87 -6.30
C PHE A 48 -4.60 2.14 -6.97
N ALA A 49 -5.32 2.66 -7.98
CA ALA A 49 -4.85 3.81 -8.74
C ALA A 49 -4.73 5.06 -7.86
N GLY A 50 -3.58 5.72 -7.95
CA GLY A 50 -3.29 6.95 -7.22
C GLY A 50 -1.80 7.17 -7.02
N TYR A 51 -1.39 8.44 -6.99
CA TYR A 51 -0.05 8.82 -6.58
C TYR A 51 0.13 8.58 -5.08
N LYS A 52 1.31 8.07 -4.66
CA LYS A 52 1.55 7.61 -3.29
C LYS A 52 2.79 8.19 -2.60
N ALA A 53 3.60 8.97 -3.28
CA ALA A 53 4.86 9.48 -2.73
C ALA A 53 4.62 10.70 -1.84
N VAL A 54 4.78 10.54 -0.51
CA VAL A 54 4.52 11.58 0.49
C VAL A 54 5.31 12.86 0.21
N GLY A 55 6.63 12.75 -0.01
CA GLY A 55 7.51 13.91 -0.27
C GLY A 55 7.14 14.64 -1.56
N GLU A 56 6.83 13.90 -2.63
CA GLU A 56 6.38 14.51 -3.90
C GLU A 56 5.04 15.22 -3.73
N SER A 57 4.12 14.69 -2.92
CA SER A 57 2.82 15.31 -2.70
C SER A 57 2.91 16.72 -2.10
N VAL A 58 3.93 16.98 -1.28
CA VAL A 58 4.18 18.32 -0.71
C VAL A 58 4.63 19.30 -1.79
N GLN A 59 5.37 18.83 -2.79
CA GLN A 59 5.87 19.65 -3.89
C GLN A 59 4.84 19.84 -5.01
N LYS A 60 3.95 18.86 -5.21
CA LYS A 60 2.96 18.81 -6.29
C LYS A 60 1.54 18.52 -5.76
N PRO A 61 1.01 19.32 -4.82
CA PRO A 61 -0.25 18.99 -4.15
C PRO A 61 -1.44 18.96 -5.12
N ILE A 62 -1.49 19.85 -6.09
CA ILE A 62 -2.62 19.94 -7.02
C ILE A 62 -2.71 18.70 -7.89
N GLU A 63 -1.59 18.23 -8.44
CA GLU A 63 -1.52 17.00 -9.24
C GLU A 63 -1.96 15.77 -8.43
N TYR A 64 -1.65 15.75 -7.13
CA TYR A 64 -2.10 14.69 -6.22
C TYR A 64 -3.61 14.72 -6.00
N TYR A 65 -4.19 15.90 -5.76
CA TYR A 65 -5.65 16.05 -5.61
C TYR A 65 -6.36 15.71 -6.91
N GLU A 66 -5.92 16.23 -8.03
CA GLU A 66 -6.49 15.97 -9.34
C GLU A 66 -6.45 14.49 -9.70
N ASN A 67 -5.27 13.87 -9.64
CA ASN A 67 -5.12 12.46 -9.99
C ASN A 67 -5.90 11.53 -9.04
N ASN A 68 -5.77 11.72 -7.73
CA ASN A 68 -6.31 10.76 -6.77
C ASN A 68 -7.81 10.94 -6.54
N ILE A 69 -8.27 12.19 -6.36
CA ILE A 69 -9.69 12.45 -6.04
C ILE A 69 -10.53 12.44 -7.33
N SER A 70 -10.12 13.16 -8.36
CA SER A 70 -10.90 13.18 -9.61
C SER A 70 -10.90 11.80 -10.28
N GLY A 71 -9.78 11.04 -10.18
CA GLY A 71 -9.74 9.65 -10.64
C GLY A 71 -10.73 8.75 -9.91
N MET A 72 -10.87 8.90 -8.59
CA MET A 72 -11.88 8.14 -7.82
C MET A 72 -13.30 8.56 -8.22
N LEU A 73 -13.58 9.86 -8.37
CA LEU A 73 -14.89 10.34 -8.80
C LEU A 73 -15.24 9.83 -10.20
N ALA A 74 -14.30 9.85 -11.13
CA ALA A 74 -14.50 9.30 -12.48
C ALA A 74 -14.82 7.80 -12.46
N LEU A 75 -14.10 7.02 -11.63
CA LEU A 75 -14.36 5.60 -11.45
C LEU A 75 -15.75 5.35 -10.86
N ILE A 76 -16.16 6.08 -9.81
CA ILE A 76 -17.48 5.95 -9.18
C ILE A 76 -18.58 6.25 -10.20
N ASP A 77 -18.45 7.28 -11.01
CA ASP A 77 -19.43 7.62 -12.04
C ASP A 77 -19.62 6.45 -13.01
N VAL A 78 -18.55 5.88 -13.53
CA VAL A 78 -18.61 4.72 -14.43
C VAL A 78 -19.19 3.49 -13.72
N MET A 79 -18.81 3.21 -12.48
CA MET A 79 -19.39 2.12 -11.69
C MET A 79 -20.91 2.28 -11.54
N ARG A 80 -21.40 3.51 -11.30
CA ARG A 80 -22.84 3.79 -11.20
C ARG A 80 -23.56 3.58 -12.53
N GLU A 81 -22.99 4.06 -13.65
CA GLU A 81 -23.54 3.87 -15.00
C GLU A 81 -23.73 2.39 -15.35
N PHE A 82 -22.81 1.52 -14.91
CA PHE A 82 -22.84 0.08 -15.19
C PHE A 82 -23.39 -0.77 -14.03
N ASN A 83 -23.97 -0.13 -13.02
CA ASN A 83 -24.55 -0.79 -11.84
C ASN A 83 -23.56 -1.71 -11.09
N VAL A 84 -22.27 -1.39 -11.09
CA VAL A 84 -21.25 -2.09 -10.31
C VAL A 84 -21.18 -1.45 -8.92
N LYS A 85 -21.58 -2.17 -7.88
CA LYS A 85 -21.85 -1.61 -6.54
C LYS A 85 -20.82 -2.03 -5.48
N ASN A 86 -19.86 -2.89 -5.79
CA ASN A 86 -18.87 -3.38 -4.82
C ASN A 86 -17.51 -2.73 -5.09
N LEU A 87 -16.99 -1.97 -4.12
CA LEU A 87 -15.73 -1.23 -4.24
C LEU A 87 -14.81 -1.50 -3.05
N VAL A 88 -13.59 -1.94 -3.32
CA VAL A 88 -12.49 -1.94 -2.35
C VAL A 88 -11.59 -0.76 -2.62
N PHE A 89 -11.40 0.09 -1.63
CA PHE A 89 -10.53 1.26 -1.70
C PHE A 89 -9.24 1.07 -0.90
N SER A 90 -8.12 1.28 -1.58
CA SER A 90 -6.79 1.35 -1.00
C SER A 90 -6.62 2.68 -0.26
N SER A 91 -6.93 2.69 1.05
CA SER A 91 -6.62 3.80 1.93
C SER A 91 -5.25 3.61 2.60
N SER A 92 -4.92 4.42 3.58
CA SER A 92 -3.59 4.44 4.19
C SER A 92 -3.66 4.80 5.66
N ALA A 93 -2.73 4.31 6.47
CA ALA A 93 -2.53 4.74 7.84
C ALA A 93 -2.16 6.24 7.96
N THR A 94 -1.75 6.89 6.87
CA THR A 94 -1.50 8.35 6.85
C THR A 94 -2.73 9.20 7.17
N VAL A 95 -3.94 8.62 7.10
CA VAL A 95 -5.19 9.30 7.52
C VAL A 95 -5.29 9.51 9.02
N TYR A 96 -4.46 8.83 9.82
CA TYR A 96 -4.41 9.02 11.28
C TYR A 96 -3.49 10.16 11.71
N GLY A 97 -2.69 10.71 10.79
CA GLY A 97 -1.75 11.81 11.07
C GLY A 97 -0.76 11.45 12.18
N ASN A 98 -0.79 12.22 13.26
CA ASN A 98 0.01 11.96 14.45
C ASN A 98 -0.85 11.29 15.51
N PRO A 99 -0.90 9.96 15.60
CA PRO A 99 -1.70 9.26 16.60
C PRO A 99 -1.15 9.54 18.01
N HIS A 100 -2.04 9.68 18.98
CA HIS A 100 -1.68 9.98 20.37
C HIS A 100 -1.18 8.74 21.13
N THR A 101 -1.44 7.54 20.62
CA THR A 101 -0.99 6.25 21.17
C THR A 101 -0.98 5.17 20.09
N VAL A 102 -0.43 4.01 20.43
CA VAL A 102 -0.43 2.79 19.64
C VAL A 102 -0.80 1.59 20.53
N PRO A 103 -1.37 0.49 20.00
CA PRO A 103 -1.75 0.27 18.59
C PRO A 103 -2.94 1.15 18.15
N ILE A 104 -3.03 1.45 16.84
CA ILE A 104 -4.03 2.33 16.24
C ILE A 104 -5.26 1.52 15.86
N THR A 105 -6.44 1.91 16.37
CA THR A 105 -7.75 1.36 15.98
C THR A 105 -8.44 2.26 14.96
N GLU A 106 -9.48 1.76 14.28
CA GLU A 106 -10.15 2.50 13.20
C GLU A 106 -11.00 3.69 13.66
N ASP A 107 -11.29 3.79 14.94
CA ASP A 107 -12.03 4.89 15.59
C ASP A 107 -11.13 6.05 16.05
N PHE A 108 -9.81 5.96 15.88
CA PHE A 108 -8.91 7.06 16.17
C PHE A 108 -9.30 8.32 15.38
N PRO A 109 -9.09 9.52 15.95
CA PRO A 109 -9.28 10.77 15.26
C PRO A 109 -8.48 10.80 13.94
N LEU A 110 -9.12 11.29 12.86
CA LEU A 110 -8.51 11.39 11.56
C LEU A 110 -7.93 12.78 11.34
N SER A 111 -6.67 12.82 10.94
CA SER A 111 -5.95 14.02 10.54
C SER A 111 -4.88 13.67 9.52
N THR A 112 -4.32 14.66 8.85
CA THR A 112 -3.28 14.39 7.84
C THR A 112 -2.15 15.39 7.98
N THR A 113 -0.94 14.96 7.68
CA THR A 113 0.27 15.80 7.74
C THR A 113 0.83 16.16 6.37
N ASN A 114 0.21 15.64 5.30
CA ASN A 114 0.68 15.84 3.92
C ASN A 114 -0.47 15.68 2.91
N PRO A 115 -0.33 16.25 1.68
CA PRO A 115 -1.38 16.17 0.66
C PRO A 115 -1.74 14.76 0.22
N TYR A 116 -0.80 13.81 0.16
CA TYR A 116 -1.12 12.41 -0.14
C TYR A 116 -2.10 11.83 0.90
N GLY A 117 -1.80 11.99 2.18
CA GLY A 117 -2.71 11.56 3.26
C GLY A 117 -4.07 12.24 3.14
N SER A 118 -4.08 13.54 2.82
CA SER A 118 -5.32 14.30 2.61
C SER A 118 -6.15 13.75 1.46
N THR A 119 -5.53 13.35 0.33
CA THR A 119 -6.29 12.72 -0.77
C THR A 119 -6.96 11.44 -0.32
N LYS A 120 -6.29 10.59 0.47
CA LYS A 120 -6.87 9.36 0.99
C LYS A 120 -8.04 9.64 1.94
N LEU A 121 -7.87 10.58 2.86
CA LEU A 121 -8.91 10.96 3.81
C LEU A 121 -10.15 11.57 3.12
N PHE A 122 -9.96 12.45 2.15
CA PHE A 122 -11.08 13.02 1.40
C PHE A 122 -11.84 11.98 0.60
N ILE A 123 -11.15 11.03 0.00
CA ILE A 123 -11.80 9.89 -0.68
C ILE A 123 -12.59 9.05 0.33
N GLU A 124 -12.09 8.81 1.55
CA GLU A 124 -12.88 8.11 2.58
C GLU A 124 -14.18 8.85 2.92
N TYR A 125 -14.16 10.18 3.00
CA TYR A 125 -15.39 10.97 3.21
C TYR A 125 -16.35 10.85 2.02
N ILE A 126 -15.86 10.98 0.80
CA ILE A 126 -16.65 10.81 -0.43
C ILE A 126 -17.34 9.43 -0.44
N LEU A 127 -16.60 8.37 -0.12
CA LEU A 127 -17.10 7.01 -0.10
C LEU A 127 -18.14 6.76 1.01
N LYS A 128 -17.98 7.39 2.17
CA LYS A 128 -18.98 7.36 3.26
C LYS A 128 -20.27 8.06 2.85
N ASP A 129 -20.15 9.21 2.20
CA ASP A 129 -21.31 9.95 1.70
C ASP A 129 -22.03 9.19 0.58
N LEU A 130 -21.27 8.55 -0.33
CA LEU A 130 -21.82 7.69 -1.37
C LEU A 130 -22.60 6.50 -0.78
N ALA A 131 -22.02 5.80 0.19
CA ALA A 131 -22.69 4.65 0.82
C ALA A 131 -23.95 5.06 1.59
N LYS A 132 -23.99 6.29 2.14
CA LYS A 132 -25.18 6.84 2.77
C LYS A 132 -26.27 7.24 1.76
N ALA A 133 -25.86 7.81 0.62
CA ALA A 133 -26.78 8.26 -0.43
C ALA A 133 -27.34 7.10 -1.27
N ASP A 134 -26.55 6.04 -1.45
CA ASP A 134 -26.92 4.84 -2.21
C ASP A 134 -26.56 3.59 -1.40
N PRO A 135 -27.50 3.06 -0.60
CA PRO A 135 -27.30 1.90 0.26
C PRO A 135 -27.01 0.58 -0.50
N GLU A 136 -27.13 0.54 -1.81
CA GLU A 136 -26.74 -0.61 -2.62
C GLU A 136 -25.23 -0.72 -2.78
N PHE A 137 -24.49 0.40 -2.59
CA PHE A 137 -23.04 0.37 -2.58
C PHE A 137 -22.50 -0.39 -1.36
N ASN A 138 -21.65 -1.36 -1.63
CA ASN A 138 -20.88 -2.09 -0.63
C ASN A 138 -19.42 -1.65 -0.78
N ILE A 139 -18.85 -1.04 0.25
CA ILE A 139 -17.55 -0.40 0.17
C ILE A 139 -16.64 -0.89 1.30
N ALA A 140 -15.47 -1.40 0.93
CA ALA A 140 -14.41 -1.73 1.87
C ALA A 140 -13.31 -0.66 1.80
N ILE A 141 -13.08 0.06 2.88
CA ILE A 141 -11.97 0.99 3.04
C ILE A 141 -10.88 0.28 3.82
N LEU A 142 -9.75 0.00 3.16
CA LEU A 142 -8.64 -0.73 3.74
C LEU A 142 -7.48 0.24 4.03
N ARG A 143 -7.21 0.50 5.32
CA ARG A 143 -6.12 1.37 5.77
C ARG A 143 -4.85 0.55 5.93
N TYR A 144 -3.92 0.66 4.97
CA TYR A 144 -2.64 -0.06 5.04
C TYR A 144 -1.64 0.67 5.90
N PHE A 145 -0.76 -0.12 6.54
CA PHE A 145 0.46 0.39 7.14
C PHE A 145 1.59 0.35 6.11
N ASN A 146 2.67 -0.38 6.33
CA ASN A 146 3.83 -0.35 5.42
C ASN A 146 3.98 -1.68 4.65
N PRO A 147 3.44 -1.80 3.42
CA PRO A 147 3.63 -3.02 2.63
C PRO A 147 5.10 -3.20 2.25
N ILE A 148 5.62 -4.40 2.47
CA ILE A 148 6.98 -4.81 2.08
C ILE A 148 7.01 -6.27 1.64
N GLY A 149 8.20 -6.77 1.31
CA GLY A 149 8.36 -8.10 0.79
C GLY A 149 8.08 -8.17 -0.72
N ALA A 150 8.00 -9.37 -1.22
CA ALA A 150 7.72 -9.67 -2.61
C ALA A 150 7.06 -11.04 -2.73
N HIS A 151 6.59 -11.42 -3.92
CA HIS A 151 6.13 -12.79 -4.11
C HIS A 151 7.31 -13.78 -3.96
N PRO A 152 7.14 -14.91 -3.26
CA PRO A 152 8.23 -15.86 -2.97
C PRO A 152 8.97 -16.38 -4.22
N SER A 153 8.33 -16.37 -5.39
CA SER A 153 8.98 -16.74 -6.66
C SER A 153 10.16 -15.84 -7.04
N GLY A 154 10.20 -14.60 -6.53
CA GLY A 154 11.12 -13.56 -6.99
C GLY A 154 10.88 -13.08 -8.42
N LEU A 155 9.69 -13.34 -8.99
CA LEU A 155 9.30 -12.86 -10.32
C LEU A 155 8.67 -11.47 -10.28
N ILE A 156 7.95 -11.14 -9.21
CA ILE A 156 7.32 -9.83 -9.00
C ILE A 156 7.73 -9.23 -7.65
N GLY A 157 7.92 -7.92 -7.63
CA GLY A 157 8.31 -7.14 -6.45
C GLY A 157 8.22 -5.65 -6.71
N GLU A 158 8.67 -4.85 -5.75
CA GLU A 158 8.64 -3.39 -5.84
C GLU A 158 9.80 -2.89 -6.70
N ASP A 159 9.47 -2.13 -7.76
CA ASP A 159 10.44 -1.53 -8.69
C ASP A 159 10.10 -0.05 -8.94
N PRO A 160 10.37 0.83 -7.96
CA PRO A 160 10.10 2.25 -8.11
C PRO A 160 11.08 2.91 -9.08
N ASN A 161 10.59 3.87 -9.87
CA ASN A 161 11.45 4.71 -10.70
C ASN A 161 12.35 5.58 -9.82
N GLY A 162 13.64 5.65 -10.15
CA GLY A 162 14.63 6.45 -9.44
C GLY A 162 15.05 5.91 -8.07
N ILE A 163 15.42 6.82 -7.15
CA ILE A 163 15.83 6.48 -5.78
C ILE A 163 14.56 6.16 -4.96
N PRO A 164 14.49 4.99 -4.30
CA PRO A 164 13.34 4.65 -3.48
C PRO A 164 13.14 5.59 -2.29
N ASN A 165 11.90 5.99 -2.05
CA ASN A 165 11.52 6.76 -0.86
C ASN A 165 11.19 5.86 0.35
N ASN A 166 10.87 4.60 0.12
CA ASN A 166 10.52 3.63 1.16
C ASN A 166 11.75 2.85 1.62
N LEU A 167 11.77 2.50 2.91
CA LEU A 167 12.90 1.84 3.56
C LEU A 167 13.25 0.49 2.91
N CYS A 168 12.29 -0.40 2.68
CA CYS A 168 12.54 -1.74 2.16
C CYS A 168 13.24 -1.75 0.79
N PRO A 169 12.72 -1.09 -0.26
CA PRO A 169 13.41 -1.06 -1.56
C PRO A 169 14.74 -0.29 -1.50
N TYR A 170 14.91 0.64 -0.56
CA TYR A 170 16.20 1.29 -0.32
C TYR A 170 17.23 0.28 0.23
N ILE A 171 16.85 -0.47 1.28
CA ILE A 171 17.71 -1.52 1.87
C ILE A 171 18.09 -2.56 0.82
N THR A 172 17.16 -3.02 -0.01
CA THR A 172 17.45 -4.03 -1.03
C THR A 172 18.39 -3.52 -2.11
N LYS A 173 18.31 -2.24 -2.50
CA LYS A 173 19.28 -1.62 -3.42
C LYS A 173 20.69 -1.47 -2.80
N VAL A 174 20.80 -1.23 -1.49
CA VAL A 174 22.07 -1.28 -0.78
C VAL A 174 22.61 -2.72 -0.74
N ALA A 175 21.77 -3.70 -0.47
CA ALA A 175 22.14 -5.11 -0.42
C ALA A 175 22.76 -5.63 -1.73
N VAL A 176 22.27 -5.16 -2.89
CA VAL A 176 22.83 -5.51 -4.22
C VAL A 176 23.88 -4.53 -4.72
N GLY A 177 24.34 -3.56 -3.90
CA GLY A 177 25.42 -2.64 -4.22
C GLY A 177 25.04 -1.50 -5.17
N LYS A 178 23.76 -1.25 -5.41
CA LYS A 178 23.27 -0.10 -6.22
C LYS A 178 23.28 1.20 -5.43
N LEU A 179 23.21 1.14 -4.10
CA LEU A 179 23.36 2.26 -3.18
C LEU A 179 24.46 1.92 -2.17
N LYS A 180 25.11 2.94 -1.62
CA LYS A 180 26.27 2.78 -0.75
C LYS A 180 25.88 2.28 0.65
N GLU A 181 24.90 2.92 1.26
CA GLU A 181 24.52 2.72 2.66
C GLU A 181 23.08 3.15 2.90
N VAL A 182 22.45 2.64 3.96
CA VAL A 182 21.09 3.04 4.37
C VAL A 182 21.16 4.28 5.25
N HIS A 183 20.32 5.28 4.97
CA HIS A 183 20.17 6.46 5.80
C HIS A 183 19.08 6.26 6.84
N VAL A 184 19.46 6.26 8.12
CA VAL A 184 18.55 6.12 9.28
C VAL A 184 18.27 7.50 9.84
N PHE A 185 17.04 7.98 9.68
CA PHE A 185 16.64 9.35 10.04
C PHE A 185 16.21 9.45 11.50
N GLY A 186 17.13 9.89 12.36
CA GLY A 186 16.96 10.01 13.80
C GLY A 186 17.26 8.72 14.55
N ASN A 187 17.93 8.86 15.71
CA ASN A 187 18.19 7.79 16.65
C ASN A 187 17.87 8.21 18.10
N ASP A 188 17.05 9.23 18.24
CA ASP A 188 16.69 9.89 19.51
C ASP A 188 15.18 9.92 19.74
N TYR A 189 14.40 9.10 19.01
CA TYR A 189 12.98 8.90 19.26
C TYR A 189 12.77 8.15 20.60
N PRO A 190 11.63 8.38 21.30
CA PRO A 190 11.27 7.63 22.52
C PRO A 190 10.83 6.20 22.19
N THR A 191 11.66 5.44 21.49
CA THR A 191 11.46 4.06 21.03
C THR A 191 12.57 3.17 21.60
N LYS A 192 12.43 1.86 21.47
CA LYS A 192 13.35 0.87 22.06
C LYS A 192 14.83 1.09 21.70
N ASP A 193 15.11 1.48 20.45
CA ASP A 193 16.47 1.68 19.93
C ASP A 193 16.69 3.11 19.42
N GLY A 194 15.76 4.02 19.68
CA GLY A 194 15.83 5.41 19.27
C GLY A 194 15.40 5.66 17.83
N THR A 195 15.15 4.63 17.02
CA THR A 195 14.73 4.80 15.61
C THR A 195 13.22 4.66 15.43
N GLY A 196 12.69 5.18 14.33
CA GLY A 196 11.26 5.15 14.05
C GLY A 196 10.70 3.71 13.92
N VAL A 197 9.51 3.47 14.46
CA VAL A 197 8.83 2.17 14.49
C VAL A 197 7.63 2.18 13.58
N ARG A 198 7.50 1.18 12.70
CA ARG A 198 6.38 1.03 11.76
C ARG A 198 5.86 -0.40 11.75
N ASP A 199 4.57 -0.56 11.42
CA ASP A 199 3.97 -1.85 11.13
C ASP A 199 4.28 -2.22 9.68
N TYR A 200 5.15 -3.19 9.50
CA TYR A 200 5.46 -3.73 8.17
C TYR A 200 4.63 -4.98 7.92
N ILE A 201 3.89 -4.98 6.82
CA ILE A 201 3.04 -6.09 6.40
C ILE A 201 3.56 -6.68 5.09
N HIS A 202 3.61 -8.02 5.02
CA HIS A 202 4.01 -8.68 3.79
C HIS A 202 2.97 -8.45 2.68
N VAL A 203 3.42 -8.09 1.48
CA VAL A 203 2.54 -7.77 0.34
C VAL A 203 1.57 -8.90 -0.02
N VAL A 204 1.96 -10.17 0.20
CA VAL A 204 1.07 -11.33 -0.03
C VAL A 204 -0.05 -11.39 1.01
N ASP A 205 0.23 -11.10 2.29
CA ASP A 205 -0.81 -11.00 3.31
C ASP A 205 -1.76 -9.85 3.01
N LEU A 206 -1.21 -8.69 2.60
CA LEU A 206 -2.01 -7.56 2.18
C LEU A 206 -2.92 -7.90 1.00
N ALA A 207 -2.40 -8.57 -0.04
CA ALA A 207 -3.20 -9.03 -1.18
C ALA A 207 -4.34 -9.98 -0.74
N ARG A 208 -4.06 -10.89 0.21
CA ARG A 208 -5.07 -11.76 0.80
C ARG A 208 -6.16 -10.96 1.52
N GLY A 209 -5.80 -9.90 2.23
CA GLY A 209 -6.75 -8.97 2.85
C GLY A 209 -7.74 -8.36 1.85
N HIS A 210 -7.29 -8.03 0.63
CA HIS A 210 -8.17 -7.54 -0.44
C HIS A 210 -9.15 -8.61 -0.93
N VAL A 211 -8.69 -9.85 -1.10
CA VAL A 211 -9.56 -10.95 -1.51
C VAL A 211 -10.64 -11.20 -0.45
N LEU A 212 -10.27 -11.19 0.84
CA LEU A 212 -11.22 -11.32 1.94
C LEU A 212 -12.23 -10.17 1.97
N ALA A 213 -11.78 -8.93 1.71
CA ALA A 213 -12.65 -7.76 1.63
C ALA A 213 -13.65 -7.89 0.46
N VAL A 214 -13.21 -8.30 -0.74
CA VAL A 214 -14.11 -8.55 -1.88
C VAL A 214 -15.15 -9.62 -1.50
N ASN A 215 -14.73 -10.75 -0.95
CA ASN A 215 -15.64 -11.81 -0.54
C ASN A 215 -16.70 -11.30 0.44
N LYS A 216 -16.33 -10.43 1.38
CA LYS A 216 -17.26 -9.80 2.31
C LYS A 216 -18.25 -8.88 1.60
N LEU A 217 -17.78 -8.03 0.67
CA LEU A 217 -18.66 -7.13 -0.11
C LEU A 217 -19.72 -7.91 -0.89
N LEU A 218 -19.37 -9.04 -1.48
CA LEU A 218 -20.31 -9.90 -2.23
C LEU A 218 -21.45 -10.47 -1.35
N THR A 219 -21.37 -10.37 -0.02
CA THR A 219 -22.46 -10.70 0.91
C THR A 219 -23.38 -9.50 1.22
N LYS A 220 -23.27 -8.39 0.49
CA LYS A 220 -24.01 -7.12 0.73
C LYS A 220 -23.76 -6.56 2.12
N SER A 221 -22.50 -6.39 2.47
CA SER A 221 -22.06 -5.98 3.81
C SER A 221 -22.20 -4.48 4.11
N GLY A 222 -22.59 -3.66 3.12
CA GLY A 222 -22.56 -2.20 3.23
C GLY A 222 -21.13 -1.66 3.30
N LEU A 223 -20.94 -0.51 3.96
CA LEU A 223 -19.63 0.10 4.15
C LEU A 223 -18.96 -0.42 5.40
N PHE A 224 -17.68 -0.79 5.28
CA PHE A 224 -16.82 -1.05 6.43
C PHE A 224 -15.40 -0.52 6.22
N ILE A 225 -14.72 -0.28 7.34
CA ILE A 225 -13.34 0.25 7.40
C ILE A 225 -12.54 -0.68 8.30
N VAL A 226 -11.37 -1.12 7.84
CA VAL A 226 -10.46 -1.96 8.62
C VAL A 226 -9.00 -1.60 8.39
N ASN A 227 -8.20 -1.74 9.44
CA ASN A 227 -6.75 -1.67 9.37
C ASN A 227 -6.17 -2.98 8.84
N LEU A 228 -5.27 -2.89 7.86
CA LEU A 228 -4.47 -4.02 7.40
C LEU A 228 -3.02 -3.82 7.82
N GLY A 229 -2.68 -4.42 8.95
CA GLY A 229 -1.36 -4.44 9.56
C GLY A 229 -1.12 -5.77 10.26
N THR A 230 0.04 -5.92 10.87
CA THR A 230 0.42 -7.10 11.63
C THR A 230 0.09 -6.99 13.12
N GLY A 231 -0.16 -5.77 13.61
CA GLY A 231 -0.30 -5.47 15.03
C GLY A 231 1.04 -5.38 15.75
N ARG A 232 2.14 -5.37 15.00
CA ARG A 232 3.50 -5.30 15.54
C ARG A 232 4.32 -4.22 14.85
N GLY A 233 4.92 -3.35 15.64
CA GLY A 233 5.90 -2.38 15.17
C GLY A 233 7.31 -2.97 15.10
N TYR A 234 8.04 -2.62 14.05
CA TYR A 234 9.48 -2.90 13.92
C TYR A 234 10.23 -1.60 13.70
N SER A 235 11.37 -1.44 14.37
CA SER A 235 12.24 -0.29 14.22
C SER A 235 13.04 -0.35 12.92
N VAL A 236 13.60 0.80 12.50
CA VAL A 236 14.49 0.84 11.32
C VAL A 236 15.72 -0.06 11.52
N LEU A 237 16.31 -0.09 12.72
CA LEU A 237 17.46 -0.97 13.00
C LEU A 237 17.07 -2.45 13.02
N GLU A 238 15.88 -2.80 13.53
CA GLU A 238 15.37 -4.18 13.44
C GLU A 238 15.20 -4.61 11.99
N MET A 239 14.71 -3.71 11.11
CA MET A 239 14.61 -3.95 9.67
C MET A 239 15.99 -4.22 9.06
N ILE A 240 16.95 -3.33 9.26
CA ILE A 240 18.31 -3.49 8.72
C ILE A 240 18.94 -4.82 9.20
N LYS A 241 18.75 -5.16 10.48
CA LYS A 241 19.24 -6.43 11.06
C LYS A 241 18.60 -7.66 10.41
N ALA A 242 17.27 -7.62 10.17
CA ALA A 242 16.57 -8.73 9.53
C ALA A 242 17.03 -8.94 8.07
N PHE A 243 17.22 -7.85 7.33
CA PHE A 243 17.75 -7.90 5.97
C PHE A 243 19.21 -8.35 5.94
N SER A 244 20.07 -7.91 6.89
CA SER A 244 21.44 -8.36 7.02
C SER A 244 21.52 -9.87 7.30
N LYS A 245 20.66 -10.38 8.19
CA LYS A 245 20.52 -11.82 8.47
C LYS A 245 20.13 -12.59 7.21
N ALA A 246 19.12 -12.12 6.48
CA ALA A 246 18.66 -12.79 5.27
C ALA A 246 19.68 -12.75 4.12
N LEU A 247 20.48 -11.67 4.04
CA LEU A 247 21.58 -11.52 3.08
C LEU A 247 22.82 -12.35 3.45
N GLY A 248 23.00 -12.70 4.74
CA GLY A 248 24.22 -13.33 5.26
C GLY A 248 25.41 -12.36 5.36
N LYS A 249 25.17 -11.05 5.28
CA LYS A 249 26.18 -9.98 5.35
C LYS A 249 25.57 -8.73 5.97
N GLU A 250 26.37 -7.96 6.71
CA GLU A 250 25.93 -6.68 7.26
C GLU A 250 25.62 -5.68 6.15
N ILE A 251 24.47 -5.00 6.29
CA ILE A 251 24.06 -3.90 5.44
C ILE A 251 24.53 -2.61 6.09
N PRO A 252 25.41 -1.83 5.43
CA PRO A 252 25.92 -0.60 5.99
C PRO A 252 24.84 0.47 6.13
N TYR A 253 24.90 1.24 7.20
CA TYR A 253 24.01 2.37 7.43
C TYR A 253 24.72 3.53 8.13
N VAL A 254 24.13 4.72 8.01
CA VAL A 254 24.54 5.94 8.71
C VAL A 254 23.31 6.55 9.40
N ILE A 255 23.57 7.28 10.49
CA ILE A 255 22.51 8.01 11.20
C ILE A 255 22.50 9.44 10.71
N ASP A 256 21.34 9.88 10.25
CA ASP A 256 21.05 11.25 9.84
C ASP A 256 20.10 11.94 10.82
N PRO A 257 20.00 13.28 10.79
CA PRO A 257 18.97 14.00 11.53
C PRO A 257 17.55 13.54 11.18
N ARG A 258 16.61 13.70 12.13
CA ARG A 258 15.19 13.40 11.90
C ARG A 258 14.65 14.13 10.66
N ARG A 259 13.82 13.44 9.89
CA ARG A 259 13.06 14.12 8.82
C ARG A 259 11.86 14.86 9.43
N PRO A 260 11.54 16.07 8.92
CA PRO A 260 10.32 16.76 9.31
C PRO A 260 9.07 15.90 9.06
N GLY A 261 8.19 15.82 10.08
CA GLY A 261 6.93 15.08 9.98
C GLY A 261 7.01 13.58 10.28
N ASP A 262 8.21 13.02 10.55
CA ASP A 262 8.31 11.64 11.02
C ASP A 262 7.84 11.53 12.48
N ILE A 263 7.02 10.49 12.75
CA ILE A 263 6.50 10.17 14.09
C ILE A 263 7.25 8.97 14.68
N PRO A 264 7.35 8.88 16.03
CA PRO A 264 8.07 7.80 16.70
C PRO A 264 7.56 6.42 16.33
N GLU A 265 6.25 6.18 16.48
CA GLU A 265 5.64 4.87 16.32
C GLU A 265 4.32 4.94 15.56
N CYS A 266 4.11 3.95 14.68
CA CYS A 266 2.86 3.80 13.93
C CYS A 266 2.64 2.31 13.61
N TYR A 267 1.73 1.63 14.34
CA TYR A 267 1.33 0.26 14.08
C TYR A 267 -0.14 0.02 14.41
N ALA A 268 -0.73 -0.97 13.72
CA ALA A 268 -2.16 -1.24 13.73
C ALA A 268 -2.62 -2.01 14.96
N ASP A 269 -3.90 -1.86 15.30
CA ASP A 269 -4.69 -2.93 15.89
C ASP A 269 -5.46 -3.64 14.74
N PRO A 270 -5.15 -4.91 14.40
CA PRO A 270 -5.81 -5.64 13.33
C PRO A 270 -7.07 -6.40 13.79
N THR A 271 -7.50 -6.27 15.03
CA THR A 271 -8.59 -7.05 15.65
C THR A 271 -9.89 -6.92 14.86
N LYS A 272 -10.23 -5.71 14.40
CA LYS A 272 -11.44 -5.50 13.61
C LYS A 272 -11.41 -6.21 12.27
N ALA A 273 -10.27 -6.19 11.58
CA ALA A 273 -10.11 -6.92 10.32
C ALA A 273 -10.24 -8.43 10.53
N TYR A 274 -9.66 -8.96 11.61
CA TYR A 274 -9.83 -10.37 11.97
C TYR A 274 -11.30 -10.73 12.21
N ASN A 275 -12.00 -9.98 13.05
CA ASN A 275 -13.38 -10.27 13.42
C ASN A 275 -14.35 -10.11 12.24
N LEU A 276 -14.13 -9.15 11.34
CA LEU A 276 -15.07 -8.80 10.28
C LEU A 276 -14.87 -9.60 8.99
N ILE A 277 -13.62 -9.83 8.60
CA ILE A 277 -13.25 -10.47 7.32
C ILE A 277 -12.31 -11.67 7.48
N GLY A 278 -11.99 -12.09 8.72
CA GLY A 278 -11.07 -13.20 8.97
C GLY A 278 -9.61 -12.92 8.60
N PHE A 279 -9.23 -11.64 8.48
CA PHE A 279 -7.86 -11.27 8.12
C PHE A 279 -6.89 -11.50 9.26
N LYS A 280 -5.78 -12.17 8.97
CA LYS A 280 -4.63 -12.34 9.87
C LYS A 280 -3.36 -12.32 9.05
N ALA A 281 -2.44 -11.43 9.38
CA ALA A 281 -1.10 -11.45 8.78
C ALA A 281 -0.34 -12.70 9.29
N GLU A 282 0.21 -13.49 8.39
CA GLU A 282 0.87 -14.77 8.70
C GLU A 282 2.37 -14.73 8.45
N LYS A 283 2.83 -13.84 7.56
CA LYS A 283 4.23 -13.71 7.20
C LYS A 283 5.02 -12.96 8.26
N THR A 284 6.20 -13.48 8.58
CA THR A 284 7.12 -12.90 9.56
C THR A 284 8.05 -11.86 8.93
N LEU A 285 8.80 -11.13 9.75
CA LEU A 285 9.83 -10.21 9.26
C LEU A 285 10.94 -10.97 8.50
N ASP A 286 11.27 -12.20 8.90
CA ASP A 286 12.23 -13.06 8.18
C ASP A 286 11.68 -13.43 6.78
N ASP A 287 10.37 -13.68 6.63
CA ASP A 287 9.74 -13.89 5.32
C ASP A 287 9.79 -12.63 4.45
N MET A 288 9.45 -11.49 5.04
CA MET A 288 9.44 -10.19 4.35
C MET A 288 10.83 -9.85 3.80
N SER A 289 11.88 -9.97 4.64
CA SER A 289 13.25 -9.66 4.24
C SER A 289 13.81 -10.66 3.21
N ARG A 290 13.55 -11.95 3.40
CA ARG A 290 13.95 -12.99 2.45
C ARG A 290 13.33 -12.80 1.07
N ASP A 291 12.02 -12.58 1.02
CA ASP A 291 11.29 -12.51 -0.24
C ASP A 291 11.58 -11.21 -0.99
N ALA A 292 11.77 -10.07 -0.29
CA ALA A 292 12.22 -8.83 -0.88
C ALA A 292 13.64 -8.94 -1.47
N LEU A 293 14.57 -9.57 -0.74
CA LEU A 293 15.93 -9.81 -1.24
C LEU A 293 15.92 -10.77 -2.43
N ASN A 294 15.15 -11.86 -2.39
CA ASN A 294 15.02 -12.80 -3.50
C ASN A 294 14.56 -12.10 -4.78
N TRP A 295 13.59 -11.18 -4.69
CA TRP A 295 13.18 -10.34 -5.81
C TRP A 295 14.34 -9.48 -6.31
N GLN A 296 14.96 -8.68 -5.44
CA GLN A 296 15.99 -7.73 -5.83
C GLN A 296 17.25 -8.41 -6.40
N MET A 297 17.65 -9.55 -5.83
CA MET A 297 18.80 -10.32 -6.32
C MET A 297 18.57 -10.93 -7.70
N LYS A 298 17.34 -11.38 -8.00
CA LYS A 298 16.95 -11.87 -9.33
C LYS A 298 16.73 -10.75 -10.35
N ASN A 299 16.46 -9.54 -9.87
CA ASN A 299 16.13 -8.38 -10.69
C ASN A 299 16.92 -7.15 -10.19
N PRO A 300 18.25 -7.15 -10.29
CA PRO A 300 19.08 -6.06 -9.73
C PRO A 300 18.75 -4.70 -10.37
N ASP A 301 18.32 -4.69 -11.62
CA ASP A 301 17.94 -3.50 -12.39
C ASP A 301 16.41 -3.29 -12.49
N GLY A 302 15.63 -4.06 -11.73
CA GLY A 302 14.18 -4.05 -11.78
C GLY A 302 13.59 -4.89 -12.92
N TYR A 303 12.38 -4.55 -13.36
CA TYR A 303 11.78 -5.19 -14.52
C TYR A 303 12.49 -4.74 -15.80
N PRO A 304 12.70 -5.63 -16.78
CA PRO A 304 13.14 -5.24 -18.11
C PRO A 304 12.12 -4.29 -18.76
N ASP A 305 12.61 -3.48 -19.70
CA ASP A 305 11.78 -2.53 -20.47
C ASP A 305 10.88 -3.24 -21.48
#